data_d4a740b14eb3f268638fb0f71b0a0836
#
_entry.id   d4a740b14eb3f268638fb0f71b0a0836
#
_cell.length_a   1.000
_cell.length_b   1.000
_cell.length_c   1.000
_cell.angle_alpha   90.00
_cell.angle_beta   90.00
_cell.angle_gamma   90.00
#
_symmetry.space_group_name_H-M   'P 1'
#
loop_
_entity.id
_entity.type
_entity.pdbx_description
1 polymer ?
#
loop_
_entity_poly.entity_id
_entity_poly.type
_entity_poly.pdbx_seq_one_letter_code
_entity_poly.pdbx_strand_id
1 'polypeptide(L)'
;NINDLQRVIHEAFIVATTGRPGPVLVDIPKDIQFAKTKYVSLKKEKKIEIKKNNRFNQKDIDQLIELMNKASKPIFYTGGGVVNSGPKASELLRELVALTGFPITSTLQGLGSYPGDDNQFLGMLGMHGTYEANNAMHDCDLLINIGARFDDRITGKIDEFSPKSKKVHIDIDPSSINKIVKVDLSIVGDVSDVIKSTTKTLKKKNLNLEKSNKQKISKWWQQIQKWRSVNSFNFVNSTETIKPQYAVQRLYELTKNKDTYITTEVGQHQMWAAQHYKFDKPNRWMTSGGLGTMGYGLPAAVGVQVAHPNKLVIDIAGEASVLMTMQEMSTAVQYSLP
;
A
#
# COMPACT_ATOMS: atom_id res chain seq x y z
N ASN A 1 -11.55 -31.64 -18.14
CA ASN A 1 -12.81 -32.02 -18.75
C ASN A 1 -13.52 -30.77 -19.27
N ILE A 2 -13.93 -30.79 -20.56
CA ILE A 2 -14.59 -29.64 -21.19
C ILE A 2 -15.89 -29.21 -20.49
N ASN A 3 -16.60 -30.13 -19.88
CA ASN A 3 -17.86 -29.85 -19.17
C ASN A 3 -17.63 -29.07 -17.86
N ASP A 4 -16.41 -29.08 -17.33
CA ASP A 4 -16.04 -28.34 -16.13
C ASP A 4 -15.50 -26.94 -16.43
N LEU A 5 -15.14 -26.64 -17.68
CA LEU A 5 -14.43 -25.42 -18.06
C LEU A 5 -15.15 -24.16 -17.57
N GLN A 6 -16.47 -24.09 -17.81
CA GLN A 6 -17.26 -22.94 -17.42
C GLN A 6 -17.28 -22.72 -15.89
N ARG A 7 -17.44 -23.80 -15.12
CA ARG A 7 -17.38 -23.76 -13.65
C ARG A 7 -16.00 -23.31 -13.16
N VAL A 8 -14.93 -23.91 -13.71
CA VAL A 8 -13.55 -23.59 -13.33
C VAL A 8 -13.22 -22.10 -13.60
N ILE A 9 -13.61 -21.57 -14.76
CA ILE A 9 -13.41 -20.15 -15.06
C ILE A 9 -14.19 -19.28 -14.08
N HIS A 10 -15.45 -19.61 -13.79
CA HIS A 10 -16.24 -18.87 -12.82
C HIS A 10 -15.60 -18.88 -11.41
N GLU A 11 -15.16 -20.05 -10.95
CA GLU A 11 -14.46 -20.20 -9.67
C GLU A 11 -13.15 -19.41 -9.63
N ALA A 12 -12.42 -19.32 -10.74
CA ALA A 12 -11.20 -18.52 -10.83
C ALA A 12 -11.46 -17.03 -10.53
N PHE A 13 -12.53 -16.45 -11.06
CA PHE A 13 -12.92 -15.07 -10.72
C PHE A 13 -13.29 -14.90 -9.24
N ILE A 14 -13.96 -15.89 -8.66
CA ILE A 14 -14.31 -15.87 -7.23
C ILE A 14 -13.03 -15.90 -6.39
N VAL A 15 -12.12 -16.83 -6.68
CA VAL A 15 -10.85 -16.97 -5.96
C VAL A 15 -10.02 -15.70 -6.09
N ALA A 16 -9.92 -15.13 -7.31
CA ALA A 16 -9.15 -13.92 -7.57
C ALA A 16 -9.62 -12.70 -6.75
N THR A 17 -10.90 -12.67 -6.37
CA THR A 17 -11.53 -11.52 -5.67
C THR A 17 -11.85 -11.80 -4.21
N THR A 18 -11.61 -13.00 -3.70
CA THR A 18 -11.96 -13.41 -2.33
C THR A 18 -10.75 -13.29 -1.39
N GLY A 19 -11.00 -12.83 -0.17
CA GLY A 19 -9.94 -12.66 0.85
C GLY A 19 -8.93 -11.62 0.45
N ARG A 20 -7.66 -12.02 0.28
CA ARG A 20 -6.61 -11.19 -0.30
C ARG A 20 -6.69 -11.29 -1.82
N PRO A 21 -7.12 -10.25 -2.55
CA PRO A 21 -7.24 -10.33 -4.01
C PRO A 21 -5.88 -10.56 -4.67
N GLY A 22 -5.88 -11.35 -5.74
CA GLY A 22 -4.67 -11.65 -6.49
C GLY A 22 -4.94 -12.39 -7.79
N PRO A 23 -3.93 -12.58 -8.64
CA PRO A 23 -4.05 -13.28 -9.91
C PRO A 23 -4.33 -14.76 -9.69
N VAL A 24 -5.11 -15.35 -10.59
CA VAL A 24 -5.38 -16.79 -10.68
C VAL A 24 -5.07 -17.26 -12.08
N LEU A 25 -4.26 -18.31 -12.18
CA LEU A 25 -3.95 -18.94 -13.47
C LEU A 25 -4.92 -20.10 -13.71
N VAL A 26 -5.51 -20.14 -14.90
CA VAL A 26 -6.28 -21.27 -15.40
C VAL A 26 -5.54 -21.88 -16.58
N ASP A 27 -5.02 -23.09 -16.40
CA ASP A 27 -4.41 -23.87 -17.49
C ASP A 27 -5.49 -24.62 -18.26
N ILE A 28 -5.57 -24.37 -19.57
CA ILE A 28 -6.51 -25.02 -20.48
C ILE A 28 -5.72 -25.85 -21.49
N PRO A 29 -5.55 -27.18 -21.26
CA PRO A 29 -4.80 -28.05 -22.15
C PRO A 29 -5.38 -28.07 -23.58
N LYS A 30 -4.53 -28.38 -24.56
CA LYS A 30 -4.88 -28.33 -25.98
C LYS A 30 -6.09 -29.19 -26.37
N ASP A 31 -6.21 -30.37 -25.81
CA ASP A 31 -7.35 -31.27 -26.04
C ASP A 31 -8.68 -30.66 -25.55
N ILE A 32 -8.67 -29.94 -24.44
CA ILE A 32 -9.84 -29.20 -23.94
C ILE A 32 -10.18 -28.00 -24.83
N GLN A 33 -9.18 -27.31 -25.40
CA GLN A 33 -9.43 -26.19 -26.30
C GLN A 33 -10.12 -26.61 -27.60
N PHE A 34 -9.88 -27.85 -28.08
CA PHE A 34 -10.49 -28.41 -29.30
C PHE A 34 -11.76 -29.21 -29.02
N ALA A 35 -12.06 -29.53 -27.77
CA ALA A 35 -13.24 -30.31 -27.40
C ALA A 35 -14.53 -29.51 -27.61
N LYS A 36 -15.62 -30.19 -27.96
CA LYS A 36 -16.94 -29.60 -28.16
C LYS A 36 -17.86 -29.98 -27.01
N THR A 37 -18.61 -29.00 -26.52
CA THR A 37 -19.67 -29.22 -25.54
C THR A 37 -20.87 -28.32 -25.83
N LYS A 38 -22.02 -28.62 -25.24
CA LYS A 38 -23.19 -27.70 -25.28
C LYS A 38 -22.96 -26.59 -24.26
N TYR A 39 -23.10 -25.34 -24.71
CA TYR A 39 -23.13 -24.22 -23.81
C TYR A 39 -24.33 -24.31 -22.86
N VAL A 40 -24.09 -24.33 -21.59
CA VAL A 40 -25.11 -24.26 -20.54
C VAL A 40 -24.86 -22.97 -19.75
N SER A 41 -25.80 -22.01 -19.90
CA SER A 41 -25.69 -20.78 -19.10
C SER A 41 -25.65 -21.15 -17.62
N LEU A 42 -24.63 -20.68 -16.90
CA LEU A 42 -24.67 -20.74 -15.44
C LEU A 42 -25.94 -19.97 -15.04
N LYS A 43 -26.93 -20.68 -14.47
CA LYS A 43 -28.05 -20.01 -13.81
C LYS A 43 -27.42 -18.97 -12.91
N LYS A 44 -27.97 -17.73 -12.87
CA LYS A 44 -27.51 -16.68 -11.95
C LYS A 44 -27.45 -17.29 -10.55
N GLU A 45 -26.33 -17.91 -10.24
CA GLU A 45 -26.06 -18.33 -8.87
C GLU A 45 -26.15 -17.07 -8.04
N LYS A 46 -26.84 -17.18 -6.90
CA LYS A 46 -26.92 -16.10 -5.93
C LYS A 46 -25.56 -15.43 -5.88
N LYS A 47 -25.51 -14.10 -6.04
CA LYS A 47 -24.28 -13.34 -5.85
C LYS A 47 -23.59 -13.96 -4.64
N ILE A 48 -22.44 -14.59 -4.86
CA ILE A 48 -21.66 -15.11 -3.74
C ILE A 48 -21.31 -13.88 -2.94
N GLU A 49 -22.01 -13.69 -1.84
CA GLU A 49 -21.62 -12.66 -0.88
C GLU A 49 -20.21 -13.05 -0.43
N ILE A 50 -19.24 -12.27 -0.90
CA ILE A 50 -17.85 -12.37 -0.43
C ILE A 50 -17.92 -12.05 1.05
N LYS A 51 -18.09 -13.07 1.88
CA LYS A 51 -18.06 -12.90 3.34
C LYS A 51 -16.69 -12.35 3.68
N LYS A 52 -16.67 -11.11 4.14
CA LYS A 52 -15.45 -10.53 4.71
C LYS A 52 -14.93 -11.49 5.79
N ASN A 53 -13.69 -11.88 5.69
CA ASN A 53 -13.07 -12.88 6.57
C ASN A 53 -12.67 -12.24 7.91
N ASN A 54 -13.60 -11.48 8.52
CA ASN A 54 -13.37 -10.86 9.82
C ASN A 54 -13.45 -11.92 10.91
N ARG A 55 -12.31 -12.23 11.51
CA ARG A 55 -12.17 -13.17 12.63
C ARG A 55 -11.81 -12.48 13.95
N PHE A 56 -11.76 -11.13 13.95
CA PHE A 56 -11.47 -10.37 15.16
C PHE A 56 -12.72 -10.10 15.99
N ASN A 57 -12.54 -9.84 17.26
CA ASN A 57 -13.59 -9.53 18.23
C ASN A 57 -13.23 -8.28 19.06
N GLN A 58 -14.13 -7.87 19.95
CA GLN A 58 -13.92 -6.66 20.77
C GLN A 58 -12.71 -6.78 21.70
N LYS A 59 -12.37 -7.99 22.17
CA LYS A 59 -11.21 -8.21 23.05
C LYS A 59 -9.90 -7.89 22.33
N ASP A 60 -9.79 -8.24 21.03
CA ASP A 60 -8.62 -7.93 20.22
C ASP A 60 -8.45 -6.41 20.07
N ILE A 61 -9.56 -5.69 19.86
CA ILE A 61 -9.57 -4.22 19.78
C ILE A 61 -9.20 -3.58 21.13
N ASP A 62 -9.72 -4.08 22.22
CA ASP A 62 -9.39 -3.58 23.57
C ASP A 62 -7.91 -3.80 23.89
N GLN A 63 -7.34 -4.95 23.51
CA GLN A 63 -5.91 -5.24 23.67
C GLN A 63 -5.05 -4.32 22.80
N LEU A 64 -5.45 -4.06 21.55
CA LEU A 64 -4.77 -3.09 20.70
C LEU A 64 -4.73 -1.70 21.36
N ILE A 65 -5.87 -1.22 21.85
CA ILE A 65 -5.96 0.10 22.51
C ILE A 65 -5.12 0.14 23.79
N GLU A 66 -5.07 -0.94 24.56
CA GLU A 66 -4.21 -1.03 25.74
C GLU A 66 -2.72 -0.88 25.37
N LEU A 67 -2.26 -1.59 24.31
CA LEU A 67 -0.90 -1.44 23.79
C LEU A 67 -0.62 -0.01 23.34
N MET A 68 -1.54 0.61 22.59
CA MET A 68 -1.42 1.99 22.13
C MET A 68 -1.30 2.99 23.31
N ASN A 69 -2.06 2.78 24.37
CA ASN A 69 -2.04 3.66 25.56
C ASN A 69 -0.74 3.52 26.37
N LYS A 70 -0.12 2.35 26.38
CA LYS A 70 1.14 2.09 27.09
C LYS A 70 2.36 2.58 26.33
N ALA A 71 2.28 2.68 25.01
CA ALA A 71 3.40 3.01 24.16
C ALA A 71 3.96 4.42 24.37
N SER A 72 5.26 4.56 24.29
CA SER A 72 6.00 5.82 24.34
C SER A 72 6.61 6.20 23.01
N LYS A 73 6.86 5.20 22.15
CA LYS A 73 7.48 5.35 20.81
C LYS A 73 6.69 4.53 19.77
N PRO A 74 5.36 4.76 19.64
CA PRO A 74 4.55 4.02 18.69
C PRO A 74 4.82 4.44 17.26
N ILE A 75 4.56 3.52 16.31
CA ILE A 75 4.55 3.82 14.87
C ILE A 75 3.49 3.00 14.15
N PHE A 76 2.76 3.62 13.24
CA PHE A 76 1.95 2.93 12.25
C PHE A 76 2.80 2.58 11.02
N TYR A 77 2.64 1.36 10.56
CA TYR A 77 3.28 0.83 9.37
C TYR A 77 2.22 0.32 8.40
N THR A 78 2.02 1.00 7.27
CA THR A 78 0.94 0.71 6.35
C THR A 78 1.43 0.05 5.07
N GLY A 79 0.61 -0.82 4.51
CA GLY A 79 0.86 -1.49 3.24
C GLY A 79 -0.29 -1.38 2.25
N GLY A 80 -0.16 -2.08 1.13
CA GLY A 80 -1.17 -2.14 0.08
C GLY A 80 -2.53 -2.65 0.54
N GLY A 81 -2.60 -3.35 1.68
CA GLY A 81 -3.86 -3.79 2.28
C GLY A 81 -4.81 -2.65 2.64
N VAL A 82 -4.27 -1.46 2.99
CA VAL A 82 -5.10 -0.26 3.22
C VAL A 82 -5.74 0.20 1.91
N VAL A 83 -4.96 0.26 0.82
CA VAL A 83 -5.45 0.64 -0.52
C VAL A 83 -6.49 -0.36 -1.01
N ASN A 84 -6.22 -1.66 -0.86
CA ASN A 84 -7.11 -2.74 -1.30
C ASN A 84 -8.42 -2.82 -0.50
N SER A 85 -8.43 -2.35 0.76
CA SER A 85 -9.64 -2.25 1.57
C SER A 85 -10.59 -1.11 1.11
N GLY A 86 -10.12 -0.29 0.15
CA GLY A 86 -10.90 0.76 -0.51
C GLY A 86 -10.71 2.16 0.09
N PRO A 87 -11.24 3.20 -0.56
CA PRO A 87 -11.02 4.60 -0.19
C PRO A 87 -11.41 4.93 1.26
N LYS A 88 -12.45 4.25 1.77
CA LYS A 88 -12.91 4.43 3.15
C LYS A 88 -11.87 4.03 4.20
N ALA A 89 -11.02 3.05 3.90
CA ALA A 89 -9.93 2.65 4.79
C ALA A 89 -8.92 3.80 4.98
N SER A 90 -8.57 4.51 3.92
CA SER A 90 -7.66 5.68 4.00
C SER A 90 -8.26 6.84 4.80
N GLU A 91 -9.56 7.10 4.68
CA GLU A 91 -10.24 8.11 5.50
C GLU A 91 -10.22 7.74 6.99
N LEU A 92 -10.55 6.48 7.31
CA LEU A 92 -10.52 5.96 8.68
C LEU A 92 -9.10 5.96 9.26
N LEU A 93 -8.09 5.69 8.42
CA LEU A 93 -6.68 5.74 8.82
C LEU A 93 -6.27 7.17 9.22
N ARG A 94 -6.67 8.18 8.43
CA ARG A 94 -6.42 9.60 8.78
C ARG A 94 -7.05 9.96 10.13
N GLU A 95 -8.27 9.51 10.35
CA GLU A 95 -8.97 9.69 11.63
C GLU A 95 -8.23 9.04 12.79
N LEU A 96 -7.78 7.79 12.62
CA LEU A 96 -7.03 7.06 13.65
C LEU A 96 -5.70 7.75 13.96
N VAL A 97 -4.95 8.17 12.95
CA VAL A 97 -3.68 8.88 13.11
C VAL A 97 -3.88 10.21 13.84
N ALA A 98 -4.91 10.98 13.48
CA ALA A 98 -5.26 12.23 14.17
C ALA A 98 -5.65 12.02 15.65
N LEU A 99 -6.42 10.97 15.95
CA LEU A 99 -6.83 10.62 17.34
C LEU A 99 -5.67 10.18 18.23
N THR A 100 -4.62 9.62 17.61
CA THR A 100 -3.48 9.05 18.36
C THR A 100 -2.27 9.98 18.40
N GLY A 101 -2.11 10.83 17.41
CA GLY A 101 -0.91 11.66 17.23
C GLY A 101 0.35 10.86 16.85
N PHE A 102 0.20 9.58 16.50
CA PHE A 102 1.32 8.68 16.19
C PHE A 102 1.92 8.96 14.82
N PRO A 103 3.24 8.82 14.66
CA PRO A 103 3.88 8.82 13.35
C PRO A 103 3.42 7.63 12.52
N ILE A 104 3.43 7.83 11.20
CA ILE A 104 3.03 6.82 10.22
C ILE A 104 4.04 6.74 9.08
N THR A 105 4.32 5.52 8.66
CA THR A 105 5.16 5.22 7.48
C THR A 105 4.46 4.20 6.58
N SER A 106 4.93 4.06 5.36
CA SER A 106 4.30 3.21 4.36
C SER A 106 5.30 2.37 3.58
N THR A 107 4.86 1.20 3.13
CA THR A 107 5.56 0.46 2.07
C THR A 107 5.41 1.16 0.72
N LEU A 108 6.20 0.74 -0.27
CA LEU A 108 6.06 1.17 -1.66
C LEU A 108 4.60 1.02 -2.15
N GLN A 109 3.97 -0.13 -1.91
CA GLN A 109 2.59 -0.41 -2.33
C GLN A 109 1.51 0.27 -1.46
N GLY A 110 1.90 0.84 -0.33
CA GLY A 110 1.01 1.57 0.55
C GLY A 110 1.01 3.09 0.32
N LEU A 111 1.85 3.61 -0.58
CA LEU A 111 1.88 5.03 -0.90
C LEU A 111 0.50 5.53 -1.37
N GLY A 112 0.07 6.68 -0.85
CA GLY A 112 -1.26 7.24 -1.06
C GLY A 112 -2.33 6.70 -0.10
N SER A 113 -2.05 5.66 0.71
CA SER A 113 -2.97 5.25 1.79
C SER A 113 -3.12 6.33 2.87
N TYR A 114 -2.09 7.13 3.06
CA TYR A 114 -2.03 8.31 3.93
C TYR A 114 -1.40 9.47 3.15
N PRO A 115 -1.80 10.73 3.40
CA PRO A 115 -1.26 11.88 2.66
C PRO A 115 0.25 12.03 2.80
N GLY A 116 0.94 12.12 1.67
CA GLY A 116 2.40 12.23 1.62
C GLY A 116 2.96 13.59 2.04
N ASP A 117 2.11 14.62 2.16
CA ASP A 117 2.46 15.97 2.61
C ASP A 117 2.10 16.22 4.07
N ASP A 118 1.44 15.27 4.75
CA ASP A 118 1.10 15.40 6.17
C ASP A 118 2.34 15.28 7.06
N ASN A 119 2.41 16.10 8.10
CA ASN A 119 3.54 16.14 9.02
C ASN A 119 3.75 14.85 9.84
N GLN A 120 2.70 14.05 10.03
CA GLN A 120 2.78 12.77 10.72
C GLN A 120 3.33 11.65 9.81
N PHE A 121 3.37 11.88 8.49
CA PHE A 121 3.94 10.93 7.55
C PHE A 121 5.47 11.03 7.52
N LEU A 122 6.14 9.90 7.76
CA LEU A 122 7.60 9.82 7.78
C LEU A 122 8.20 9.48 6.40
N GLY A 123 7.36 9.33 5.37
CA GLY A 123 7.79 8.82 4.08
C GLY A 123 7.74 7.29 4.02
N MET A 124 8.26 6.75 2.92
CA MET A 124 8.41 5.31 2.73
C MET A 124 9.54 4.78 3.63
N LEU A 125 9.40 3.54 4.13
CA LEU A 125 10.44 2.85 4.88
C LEU A 125 11.12 1.75 4.03
N GLY A 126 12.14 1.13 4.58
CA GLY A 126 12.87 0.02 3.98
C GLY A 126 14.12 0.45 3.22
N MET A 127 14.59 -0.40 2.30
CA MET A 127 15.86 -0.23 1.58
C MET A 127 16.00 1.15 0.90
N HIS A 128 14.89 1.70 0.37
CA HIS A 128 14.84 2.99 -0.32
C HIS A 128 14.05 4.05 0.47
N GLY A 129 13.82 3.78 1.76
CA GLY A 129 13.05 4.65 2.63
C GLY A 129 13.82 5.83 3.20
N THR A 130 13.08 6.74 3.85
CA THR A 130 13.68 7.89 4.54
C THR A 130 14.48 7.45 5.77
N TYR A 131 15.46 8.26 6.15
CA TYR A 131 16.28 8.03 7.34
C TYR A 131 15.41 8.01 8.61
N GLU A 132 14.50 8.97 8.75
CA GLU A 132 13.58 9.05 9.89
C GLU A 132 12.59 7.87 9.97
N ALA A 133 12.07 7.38 8.84
CA ALA A 133 11.16 6.22 8.85
C ALA A 133 11.88 4.95 9.30
N ASN A 134 13.09 4.71 8.79
CA ASN A 134 13.88 3.54 9.14
C ASN A 134 14.33 3.56 10.60
N ASN A 135 14.80 4.70 11.10
CA ASN A 135 15.20 4.83 12.52
C ASN A 135 13.99 4.75 13.45
N ALA A 136 12.85 5.35 13.07
CA ALA A 136 11.63 5.25 13.87
C ALA A 136 11.12 3.80 13.94
N MET A 137 11.19 3.04 12.82
CA MET A 137 10.88 1.62 12.80
C MET A 137 11.80 0.80 13.71
N HIS A 138 13.09 1.08 13.68
CA HIS A 138 14.08 0.34 14.49
C HIS A 138 13.93 0.62 15.99
N ASP A 139 13.66 1.88 16.39
CA ASP A 139 13.71 2.34 17.79
C ASP A 139 12.30 2.42 18.46
N CYS A 140 11.22 2.10 17.74
CA CYS A 140 9.88 2.09 18.30
C CYS A 140 9.71 1.04 19.38
N ASP A 141 8.76 1.29 20.32
CA ASP A 141 8.34 0.34 21.35
C ASP A 141 7.00 -0.35 21.01
N LEU A 142 6.27 0.20 20.04
CA LEU A 142 5.05 -0.39 19.48
C LEU A 142 4.99 -0.20 17.98
N LEU A 143 5.03 -1.30 17.26
CA LEU A 143 4.84 -1.37 15.81
C LEU A 143 3.43 -1.86 15.50
N ILE A 144 2.61 -1.04 14.83
CA ILE A 144 1.27 -1.42 14.39
C ILE A 144 1.28 -1.55 12.88
N ASN A 145 1.39 -2.78 12.42
CA ASN A 145 1.33 -3.12 10.99
C ASN A 145 -0.12 -3.21 10.51
N ILE A 146 -0.46 -2.43 9.49
CA ILE A 146 -1.80 -2.33 8.91
C ILE A 146 -1.74 -2.70 7.43
N GLY A 147 -2.06 -3.96 7.11
CA GLY A 147 -2.14 -4.46 5.74
C GLY A 147 -0.80 -4.53 4.99
N ALA A 148 0.30 -4.77 5.69
CA ALA A 148 1.62 -5.03 5.11
C ALA A 148 2.11 -6.42 5.50
N ARG A 149 2.81 -7.10 4.58
CA ARG A 149 3.20 -8.52 4.75
C ARG A 149 4.60 -8.74 5.33
N PHE A 150 5.29 -7.72 5.81
CA PHE A 150 6.68 -7.79 6.26
C PHE A 150 7.64 -8.30 5.16
N ASP A 151 7.67 -7.56 4.04
CA ASP A 151 8.53 -7.87 2.89
C ASP A 151 10.01 -7.73 3.26
N ASP A 152 10.89 -8.52 2.62
CA ASP A 152 12.33 -8.52 2.86
C ASP A 152 12.99 -7.16 2.55
N ARG A 153 12.44 -6.39 1.59
CA ARG A 153 12.88 -5.02 1.26
C ARG A 153 12.66 -4.03 2.42
N ILE A 154 11.81 -4.41 3.36
CA ILE A 154 11.49 -3.61 4.56
C ILE A 154 12.21 -4.17 5.79
N THR A 155 12.15 -5.49 5.99
CA THR A 155 12.64 -6.11 7.22
C THR A 155 14.17 -6.23 7.25
N GLY A 156 14.81 -6.43 6.10
CA GLY A 156 16.21 -6.80 6.08
C GLY A 156 16.46 -8.03 6.94
N LYS A 157 17.44 -7.96 7.85
CA LYS A 157 17.73 -9.03 8.79
C LYS A 157 16.63 -9.13 9.85
N ILE A 158 15.88 -10.21 9.80
CA ILE A 158 14.64 -10.40 10.59
C ILE A 158 14.89 -10.29 12.09
N ASP A 159 15.97 -10.87 12.59
CA ASP A 159 16.31 -10.88 14.02
C ASP A 159 16.62 -9.47 14.57
N GLU A 160 16.96 -8.54 13.69
CA GLU A 160 17.28 -7.15 14.02
C GLU A 160 16.13 -6.19 13.66
N PHE A 161 15.04 -6.70 13.07
CA PHE A 161 13.91 -5.87 12.68
C PHE A 161 13.09 -5.43 13.88
N SER A 162 13.10 -4.13 14.16
CA SER A 162 12.34 -3.51 15.26
C SER A 162 12.45 -4.29 16.58
N PRO A 163 13.67 -4.50 17.10
CA PRO A 163 13.96 -5.52 18.13
C PRO A 163 13.32 -5.21 19.48
N LYS A 164 13.00 -3.94 19.76
CA LYS A 164 12.47 -3.48 21.05
C LYS A 164 10.95 -3.37 21.08
N SER A 165 10.27 -3.53 19.93
CA SER A 165 8.85 -3.25 19.82
C SER A 165 7.97 -4.44 20.18
N LYS A 166 6.83 -4.14 20.81
CA LYS A 166 5.64 -4.98 20.69
C LYS A 166 5.09 -4.81 19.29
N LYS A 167 4.70 -5.92 18.66
CA LYS A 167 4.28 -5.96 17.25
C LYS A 167 2.82 -6.36 17.14
N VAL A 168 2.04 -5.54 16.47
CA VAL A 168 0.64 -5.83 16.10
C VAL A 168 0.59 -6.02 14.59
N HIS A 169 -0.13 -7.05 14.14
CA HIS A 169 -0.34 -7.31 12.71
C HIS A 169 -1.83 -7.40 12.39
N ILE A 170 -2.30 -6.43 11.60
CA ILE A 170 -3.67 -6.37 11.08
C ILE A 170 -3.61 -6.77 9.60
N ASP A 171 -4.17 -7.92 9.26
CA ASP A 171 -4.19 -8.43 7.87
C ASP A 171 -5.49 -9.20 7.60
N ILE A 172 -5.96 -9.19 6.37
CA ILE A 172 -7.13 -9.97 5.94
C ILE A 172 -6.77 -11.44 5.73
N ASP A 173 -5.50 -11.73 5.45
CA ASP A 173 -4.98 -13.07 5.16
C ASP A 173 -4.35 -13.71 6.40
N PRO A 174 -5.01 -14.70 7.02
CA PRO A 174 -4.46 -15.38 8.19
C PRO A 174 -3.12 -16.08 7.91
N SER A 175 -2.83 -16.44 6.66
CA SER A 175 -1.57 -17.08 6.29
C SER A 175 -0.36 -16.12 6.31
N SER A 176 -0.60 -14.83 6.28
CA SER A 176 0.43 -13.79 6.44
C SER A 176 0.87 -13.60 7.89
N ILE A 177 0.02 -13.98 8.86
CA ILE A 177 0.30 -13.80 10.28
C ILE A 177 1.42 -14.74 10.75
N ASN A 178 2.43 -14.18 11.42
CA ASN A 178 3.60 -14.89 11.93
C ASN A 178 4.43 -15.62 10.85
N LYS A 179 4.21 -15.31 9.57
CA LYS A 179 4.92 -15.95 8.47
C LYS A 179 6.39 -15.52 8.41
N ILE A 180 6.66 -14.24 8.50
CA ILE A 180 8.00 -13.64 8.43
C ILE A 180 8.44 -13.15 9.80
N VAL A 181 7.65 -12.27 10.42
CA VAL A 181 7.92 -11.67 11.72
C VAL A 181 6.91 -12.20 12.73
N LYS A 182 7.38 -12.64 13.89
CA LYS A 182 6.49 -13.02 15.01
C LYS A 182 5.89 -11.76 15.62
N VAL A 183 4.58 -11.82 15.94
CA VAL A 183 3.84 -10.69 16.48
C VAL A 183 3.21 -11.00 17.81
N ASP A 184 3.06 -9.97 18.66
CA ASP A 184 2.46 -10.09 20.00
C ASP A 184 0.93 -10.09 19.95
N LEU A 185 0.36 -9.40 18.96
CA LEU A 185 -1.08 -9.36 18.73
C LEU A 185 -1.36 -9.48 17.23
N SER A 186 -2.20 -10.44 16.85
CA SER A 186 -2.70 -10.59 15.48
C SER A 186 -4.19 -10.28 15.42
N ILE A 187 -4.60 -9.50 14.40
CA ILE A 187 -6.00 -9.14 14.18
C ILE A 187 -6.32 -9.49 12.72
N VAL A 188 -7.02 -10.61 12.51
CA VAL A 188 -7.41 -11.09 11.18
C VAL A 188 -8.72 -10.45 10.77
N GLY A 189 -8.67 -9.53 9.79
CA GLY A 189 -9.84 -8.84 9.30
C GLY A 189 -9.54 -7.78 8.26
N ASP A 190 -10.60 -7.30 7.63
CA ASP A 190 -10.53 -6.17 6.71
C ASP A 190 -10.05 -4.91 7.45
N VAL A 191 -9.08 -4.21 6.85
CA VAL A 191 -8.44 -3.03 7.46
C VAL A 191 -9.47 -1.96 7.84
N SER A 192 -10.45 -1.68 6.96
CA SER A 192 -11.47 -0.66 7.24
C SER A 192 -12.34 -1.03 8.43
N ASP A 193 -12.69 -2.31 8.60
CA ASP A 193 -13.52 -2.78 9.70
C ASP A 193 -12.75 -2.75 11.04
N VAL A 194 -11.47 -3.14 11.02
CA VAL A 194 -10.61 -3.08 12.22
C VAL A 194 -10.37 -1.63 12.66
N ILE A 195 -9.99 -0.74 11.73
CA ILE A 195 -9.76 0.68 12.05
C ILE A 195 -11.06 1.33 12.54
N LYS A 196 -12.20 1.07 11.88
CA LYS A 196 -13.51 1.57 12.30
C LYS A 196 -13.87 1.14 13.71
N SER A 197 -13.62 -0.12 14.06
CA SER A 197 -13.88 -0.65 15.41
C SER A 197 -12.95 0.00 16.45
N THR A 198 -11.69 0.20 16.10
CA THR A 198 -10.70 0.85 16.95
C THR A 198 -11.05 2.31 17.21
N THR A 199 -11.33 3.10 16.17
CA THR A 199 -11.71 4.52 16.31
C THR A 199 -13.02 4.68 17.08
N LYS A 200 -14.02 3.84 16.81
CA LYS A 200 -15.29 3.82 17.56
C LYS A 200 -15.07 3.55 19.05
N THR A 201 -14.20 2.60 19.39
CA THR A 201 -13.91 2.25 20.78
C THR A 201 -13.13 3.37 21.48
N LEU A 202 -12.14 3.98 20.82
CA LEU A 202 -11.42 5.14 21.35
C LEU A 202 -12.38 6.29 21.67
N LYS A 203 -13.28 6.63 20.76
CA LYS A 203 -14.29 7.68 20.96
C LYS A 203 -15.27 7.34 22.09
N LYS A 204 -15.78 6.11 22.12
CA LYS A 204 -16.70 5.65 23.18
C LYS A 204 -16.09 5.74 24.58
N LYS A 205 -14.80 5.43 24.70
CA LYS A 205 -14.05 5.53 25.97
C LYS A 205 -13.55 6.94 26.26
N ASN A 206 -13.87 7.93 25.41
CA ASN A 206 -13.34 9.30 25.47
C ASN A 206 -11.79 9.36 25.52
N LEU A 207 -11.13 8.38 24.91
CA LEU A 207 -9.68 8.28 24.85
C LEU A 207 -9.17 9.06 23.64
N ASN A 208 -8.56 10.20 23.89
CA ASN A 208 -7.74 10.90 22.91
C ASN A 208 -6.27 10.67 23.31
N LEU A 209 -5.62 9.72 22.64
CA LEU A 209 -4.27 9.30 22.98
C LEU A 209 -3.24 10.40 22.72
N GLU A 210 -3.46 11.28 21.75
CA GLU A 210 -2.63 12.44 21.51
C GLU A 210 -2.60 13.35 22.74
N LYS A 211 -3.76 13.61 23.35
CA LYS A 211 -3.87 14.47 24.54
C LYS A 211 -3.40 13.77 25.80
N SER A 212 -3.83 12.52 26.04
CA SER A 212 -3.50 11.76 27.26
C SER A 212 -2.02 11.39 27.34
N ASN A 213 -1.38 11.12 26.20
CA ASN A 213 0.04 10.75 26.10
C ASN A 213 0.91 11.90 25.56
N LYS A 214 0.41 13.12 25.53
CA LYS A 214 1.06 14.30 24.90
C LYS A 214 2.55 14.42 25.23
N GLN A 215 2.93 14.24 26.48
CA GLN A 215 4.34 14.38 26.89
C GLN A 215 5.22 13.28 26.32
N LYS A 216 4.75 12.02 26.31
CA LYS A 216 5.51 10.88 25.74
C LYS A 216 5.63 11.03 24.24
N ILE A 217 4.52 11.30 23.55
CA ILE A 217 4.46 11.49 22.12
C ILE A 217 5.30 12.69 21.66
N SER A 218 5.28 13.78 22.41
CA SER A 218 6.12 14.97 22.10
C SER A 218 7.61 14.63 22.13
N LYS A 219 8.09 13.87 23.12
CA LYS A 219 9.50 13.42 23.19
C LYS A 219 9.86 12.53 22.00
N TRP A 220 8.94 11.64 21.59
CA TRP A 220 9.11 10.79 20.43
C TRP A 220 9.22 11.61 19.14
N TRP A 221 8.33 12.58 18.95
CA TRP A 221 8.38 13.51 17.83
C TRP A 221 9.66 14.36 17.82
N GLN A 222 10.16 14.82 18.96
CA GLN A 222 11.45 15.53 19.03
C GLN A 222 12.60 14.66 18.50
N GLN A 223 12.60 13.37 18.82
CA GLN A 223 13.60 12.43 18.30
C GLN A 223 13.44 12.22 16.78
N ILE A 224 12.22 12.04 16.31
CA ILE A 224 11.92 11.90 14.88
C ILE A 224 12.34 13.16 14.10
N GLN A 225 12.09 14.35 14.64
CA GLN A 225 12.50 15.60 13.99
C GLN A 225 14.03 15.75 13.89
N LYS A 226 14.80 15.23 14.87
CA LYS A 226 16.26 15.17 14.75
C LYS A 226 16.70 14.28 13.58
N TRP A 227 16.04 13.14 13.37
CA TRP A 227 16.33 12.28 12.22
C TRP A 227 15.89 12.92 10.90
N ARG A 228 14.73 13.56 10.89
CA ARG A 228 14.23 14.27 9.70
C ARG A 228 15.14 15.44 9.28
N SER A 229 15.79 16.11 10.23
CA SER A 229 16.72 17.20 9.93
C SER A 229 17.98 16.77 9.17
N VAL A 230 18.28 15.45 9.11
CA VAL A 230 19.34 14.91 8.26
C VAL A 230 19.04 15.14 6.78
N ASN A 231 17.75 15.22 6.42
CA ASN A 231 17.28 15.42 5.04
C ASN A 231 17.93 14.45 4.04
N SER A 232 17.74 13.15 4.31
CA SER A 232 18.44 12.05 3.63
C SER A 232 18.23 11.98 2.10
N PHE A 233 17.17 12.61 1.59
CA PHE A 233 16.89 12.70 0.15
C PHE A 233 17.32 14.03 -0.47
N ASN A 234 18.13 14.82 0.25
CA ASN A 234 18.67 16.04 -0.32
C ASN A 234 19.60 15.75 -1.51
N PHE A 235 19.59 16.61 -2.49
CA PHE A 235 20.46 16.56 -3.65
C PHE A 235 20.86 17.98 -4.08
N VAL A 236 22.00 18.08 -4.72
CA VAL A 236 22.50 19.34 -5.25
C VAL A 236 22.06 19.49 -6.70
N ASN A 237 21.33 20.56 -7.01
CA ASN A 237 20.97 20.90 -8.38
C ASN A 237 22.22 21.34 -9.15
N SER A 238 22.20 21.08 -10.47
CA SER A 238 23.22 21.50 -11.41
C SER A 238 22.59 22.45 -12.44
N THR A 239 23.36 23.38 -12.95
CA THR A 239 23.00 24.23 -14.10
C THR A 239 23.24 23.53 -15.44
N GLU A 240 24.04 22.45 -15.42
CA GLU A 240 24.45 21.74 -16.63
C GLU A 240 23.57 20.50 -16.89
N THR A 241 23.05 19.87 -15.82
CA THR A 241 22.29 18.62 -15.93
C THR A 241 21.04 18.66 -15.04
N ILE A 242 19.93 18.16 -15.55
CA ILE A 242 18.70 17.97 -14.79
C ILE A 242 18.85 16.71 -13.94
N LYS A 243 18.82 16.85 -12.61
CA LYS A 243 18.79 15.70 -11.70
C LYS A 243 17.42 15.01 -11.76
N PRO A 244 17.34 13.68 -11.83
CA PRO A 244 16.06 12.94 -11.85
C PRO A 244 15.16 13.31 -10.65
N GLN A 245 15.75 13.48 -9.47
CA GLN A 245 15.04 13.92 -8.26
C GLN A 245 14.34 15.26 -8.48
N TYR A 246 15.04 16.22 -9.09
CA TYR A 246 14.49 17.53 -9.42
C TYR A 246 13.34 17.43 -10.43
N ALA A 247 13.49 16.60 -11.47
CA ALA A 247 12.43 16.39 -12.45
C ALA A 247 11.16 15.86 -11.80
N VAL A 248 11.26 14.87 -10.89
CA VAL A 248 10.11 14.33 -10.16
C VAL A 248 9.49 15.35 -9.21
N GLN A 249 10.30 16.14 -8.49
CA GLN A 249 9.78 17.21 -7.63
C GLN A 249 9.03 18.27 -8.44
N ARG A 250 9.56 18.68 -9.59
CA ARG A 250 8.88 19.63 -10.49
C ARG A 250 7.60 19.05 -11.05
N LEU A 251 7.59 17.76 -11.40
CA LEU A 251 6.38 17.07 -11.82
C LEU A 251 5.30 17.12 -10.74
N TYR A 252 5.65 16.82 -9.48
CA TYR A 252 4.73 16.96 -8.36
C TYR A 252 4.19 18.39 -8.22
N GLU A 253 5.07 19.40 -8.21
CA GLU A 253 4.65 20.81 -8.07
C GLU A 253 3.67 21.25 -9.16
N LEU A 254 3.85 20.79 -10.40
CA LEU A 254 2.99 21.11 -11.55
C LEU A 254 1.65 20.35 -11.52
N THR A 255 1.58 19.26 -10.77
CA THR A 255 0.42 18.34 -10.77
C THR A 255 -0.30 18.21 -9.43
N LYS A 256 0.25 18.72 -8.33
CA LYS A 256 -0.32 18.56 -6.96
C LYS A 256 -1.76 19.04 -6.81
N ASN A 257 -2.21 19.97 -7.64
CA ASN A 257 -3.59 20.49 -7.65
C ASN A 257 -4.49 19.78 -8.69
N LYS A 258 -3.97 18.73 -9.35
CA LYS A 258 -4.71 17.95 -10.34
C LYS A 258 -4.97 16.54 -9.79
N ASP A 259 -6.04 15.91 -10.24
CA ASP A 259 -6.30 14.51 -9.93
C ASP A 259 -5.48 13.63 -10.89
N THR A 260 -4.22 13.41 -10.53
CA THR A 260 -3.20 12.78 -11.36
C THR A 260 -2.98 11.33 -10.96
N TYR A 261 -2.83 10.47 -11.94
CA TYR A 261 -2.44 9.07 -11.79
C TYR A 261 -0.99 8.91 -12.25
N ILE A 262 -0.17 8.30 -11.42
CA ILE A 262 1.24 8.03 -11.70
C ILE A 262 1.42 6.53 -11.88
N THR A 263 1.92 6.12 -13.03
CA THR A 263 2.47 4.79 -13.26
C THR A 263 3.98 4.85 -13.31
N THR A 264 4.65 3.77 -13.01
CA THR A 264 6.09 3.70 -13.23
C THR A 264 6.50 2.39 -13.86
N GLU A 265 7.52 2.47 -14.67
CA GLU A 265 8.38 1.35 -14.98
C GLU A 265 9.25 0.98 -13.77
N VAL A 266 10.05 -0.08 -13.88
CA VAL A 266 10.90 -0.57 -12.80
C VAL A 266 12.35 -0.19 -13.02
N GLY A 267 12.94 0.44 -11.99
CA GLY A 267 14.32 0.92 -12.00
C GLY A 267 14.53 2.06 -11.00
N GLN A 268 15.63 2.81 -11.14
CA GLN A 268 15.95 3.95 -10.27
C GLN A 268 14.85 5.02 -10.31
N HIS A 269 14.28 5.28 -11.48
CA HIS A 269 13.16 6.22 -11.66
C HIS A 269 11.93 5.87 -10.82
N GLN A 270 11.65 4.57 -10.63
CA GLN A 270 10.59 4.10 -9.72
C GLN A 270 10.87 4.55 -8.27
N MET A 271 12.12 4.40 -7.84
CA MET A 271 12.51 4.81 -6.48
C MET A 271 12.46 6.33 -6.32
N TRP A 272 12.95 7.09 -7.30
CA TRP A 272 12.85 8.56 -7.26
C TRP A 272 11.39 9.03 -7.27
N ALA A 273 10.52 8.38 -8.04
CA ALA A 273 9.08 8.68 -8.02
C ALA A 273 8.48 8.43 -6.62
N ALA A 274 8.79 7.28 -6.00
CA ALA A 274 8.32 6.94 -4.66
C ALA A 274 8.86 7.88 -3.57
N GLN A 275 10.07 8.42 -3.73
CA GLN A 275 10.74 9.29 -2.76
C GLN A 275 10.36 10.77 -2.89
N HIS A 276 10.18 11.26 -4.12
CA HIS A 276 10.09 12.69 -4.39
C HIS A 276 8.70 13.15 -4.89
N TYR A 277 7.82 12.22 -5.31
CA TYR A 277 6.42 12.53 -5.61
C TYR A 277 5.56 12.24 -4.36
N LYS A 278 4.71 13.19 -3.96
CA LYS A 278 3.86 13.02 -2.78
C LYS A 278 2.47 12.56 -3.20
N PHE A 279 2.07 11.39 -2.73
CA PHE A 279 0.76 10.81 -2.98
C PHE A 279 -0.18 11.13 -1.82
N ASP A 280 -1.31 11.76 -2.09
CA ASP A 280 -2.31 12.18 -1.09
C ASP A 280 -3.58 11.33 -1.10
N LYS A 281 -3.74 10.48 -2.12
CA LYS A 281 -4.93 9.63 -2.32
C LYS A 281 -4.55 8.20 -2.69
N PRO A 282 -5.35 7.21 -2.26
CA PRO A 282 -5.18 5.83 -2.70
C PRO A 282 -5.46 5.69 -4.21
N ASN A 283 -4.91 4.66 -4.82
CA ASN A 283 -5.05 4.35 -6.24
C ASN A 283 -4.57 5.48 -7.18
N ARG A 284 -3.56 6.25 -6.77
CA ARG A 284 -2.87 7.23 -7.61
C ARG A 284 -1.43 6.86 -7.91
N TRP A 285 -1.00 5.74 -7.38
CA TRP A 285 0.32 5.17 -7.54
C TRP A 285 0.20 3.72 -8.03
N MET A 286 0.66 3.42 -9.24
CA MET A 286 0.66 2.09 -9.85
C MET A 286 2.07 1.72 -10.25
N THR A 287 2.59 0.65 -9.66
CA THR A 287 3.95 0.19 -9.91
C THR A 287 4.07 -1.30 -9.66
N SER A 288 4.97 -1.96 -10.36
CA SER A 288 5.32 -3.35 -10.09
C SER A 288 6.30 -3.41 -8.91
N GLY A 289 5.78 -3.45 -7.68
CA GLY A 289 6.58 -3.42 -6.44
C GLY A 289 6.79 -4.79 -5.80
N GLY A 290 6.11 -5.84 -6.26
CA GLY A 290 6.30 -7.20 -5.79
C GLY A 290 7.34 -7.96 -6.61
N LEU A 291 7.04 -8.22 -7.89
CA LEU A 291 7.94 -8.91 -8.81
C LEU A 291 8.99 -7.94 -9.42
N GLY A 292 8.66 -6.67 -9.63
CA GLY A 292 9.55 -5.70 -10.24
C GLY A 292 9.67 -5.88 -11.75
N THR A 293 8.54 -6.00 -12.44
CA THR A 293 8.48 -6.28 -13.87
C THR A 293 8.74 -5.02 -14.67
N MET A 294 9.85 -4.95 -15.40
CA MET A 294 10.07 -3.94 -16.43
C MET A 294 9.06 -4.11 -17.56
N GLY A 295 8.58 -3.01 -18.14
CA GLY A 295 7.50 -3.02 -19.13
C GLY A 295 6.08 -2.98 -18.52
N TYR A 296 5.95 -2.73 -17.22
CA TYR A 296 4.67 -2.57 -16.55
C TYR A 296 4.04 -1.18 -16.74
N GLY A 297 4.85 -0.12 -16.71
CA GLY A 297 4.39 1.25 -16.55
C GLY A 297 3.56 1.76 -17.73
N LEU A 298 4.07 1.64 -18.94
CA LEU A 298 3.40 2.11 -20.15
C LEU A 298 2.05 1.43 -20.39
N PRO A 299 1.91 0.10 -20.40
CA PRO A 299 0.58 -0.54 -20.55
C PRO A 299 -0.36 -0.22 -19.39
N ALA A 300 0.15 -0.05 -18.17
CA ALA A 300 -0.66 0.39 -17.05
C ALA A 300 -1.17 1.82 -17.26
N ALA A 301 -0.35 2.75 -17.77
CA ALA A 301 -0.77 4.11 -18.10
C ALA A 301 -1.88 4.13 -19.15
N VAL A 302 -1.72 3.35 -20.22
CA VAL A 302 -2.75 3.18 -21.28
C VAL A 302 -4.05 2.69 -20.66
N GLY A 303 -4.00 1.64 -19.83
CA GLY A 303 -5.18 1.09 -19.16
C GLY A 303 -5.87 2.09 -18.22
N VAL A 304 -5.09 2.84 -17.45
CA VAL A 304 -5.62 3.90 -16.56
C VAL A 304 -6.24 5.03 -17.37
N GLN A 305 -5.63 5.45 -18.47
CA GLN A 305 -6.18 6.52 -19.32
C GLN A 305 -7.50 6.10 -19.98
N VAL A 306 -7.62 4.85 -20.43
CA VAL A 306 -8.89 4.29 -20.93
C VAL A 306 -9.97 4.30 -19.83
N ALA A 307 -9.63 3.91 -18.61
CA ALA A 307 -10.56 3.89 -17.48
C ALA A 307 -10.93 5.30 -16.98
N HIS A 308 -10.04 6.27 -17.16
CA HIS A 308 -10.17 7.63 -16.66
C HIS A 308 -9.86 8.68 -17.75
N PRO A 309 -10.67 8.77 -18.83
CA PRO A 309 -10.33 9.55 -20.04
C PRO A 309 -10.12 11.05 -19.79
N ASN A 310 -10.72 11.61 -18.73
CA ASN A 310 -10.65 13.03 -18.38
C ASN A 310 -9.62 13.32 -17.26
N LYS A 311 -8.76 12.36 -16.93
CA LYS A 311 -7.75 12.53 -15.88
C LYS A 311 -6.36 12.63 -16.49
N LEU A 312 -5.46 13.24 -15.74
CA LEU A 312 -4.05 13.28 -16.10
C LEU A 312 -3.39 11.96 -15.66
N VAL A 313 -2.85 11.24 -16.64
CA VAL A 313 -2.08 10.01 -16.40
C VAL A 313 -0.65 10.24 -16.86
N ILE A 314 0.32 9.88 -16.04
CA ILE A 314 1.74 10.10 -16.32
C ILE A 314 2.49 8.81 -16.01
N ASP A 315 3.21 8.29 -17.01
CA ASP A 315 4.18 7.22 -16.78
C ASP A 315 5.58 7.80 -16.56
N ILE A 316 6.24 7.35 -15.48
CA ILE A 316 7.63 7.68 -15.20
C ILE A 316 8.47 6.48 -15.58
N ALA A 317 9.08 6.54 -16.77
CA ALA A 317 9.78 5.42 -17.37
C ALA A 317 11.29 5.65 -17.46
N GLY A 318 12.04 4.56 -17.41
CA GLY A 318 13.43 4.50 -17.85
C GLY A 318 13.50 4.00 -19.30
N GLU A 319 14.55 4.34 -20.03
CA GLU A 319 14.71 4.04 -21.44
C GLU A 319 14.63 2.54 -21.77
N ALA A 320 15.29 1.71 -20.96
CA ALA A 320 15.29 0.26 -21.19
C ALA A 320 13.94 -0.39 -20.85
N SER A 321 13.25 0.11 -19.85
CA SER A 321 11.96 -0.43 -19.41
C SER A 321 10.85 -0.12 -20.40
N VAL A 322 10.78 1.11 -20.93
CA VAL A 322 9.75 1.50 -21.90
C VAL A 322 9.89 0.74 -23.22
N LEU A 323 11.13 0.39 -23.63
CA LEU A 323 11.39 -0.39 -24.83
C LEU A 323 10.77 -1.79 -24.79
N MET A 324 10.56 -2.37 -23.60
CA MET A 324 10.00 -3.72 -23.45
C MET A 324 8.55 -3.84 -23.92
N THR A 325 7.80 -2.75 -23.85
CA THR A 325 6.38 -2.70 -24.21
C THR A 325 6.03 -1.48 -25.06
N MET A 326 7.02 -0.89 -25.75
CA MET A 326 6.83 0.33 -26.56
C MET A 326 5.76 0.20 -27.65
N GLN A 327 5.44 -1.03 -28.08
CA GLN A 327 4.34 -1.30 -29.02
C GLN A 327 2.98 -0.82 -28.50
N GLU A 328 2.80 -0.68 -27.19
CA GLU A 328 1.56 -0.15 -26.61
C GLU A 328 1.32 1.34 -26.92
N MET A 329 2.33 2.04 -27.43
CA MET A 329 2.13 3.38 -28.00
C MET A 329 1.19 3.34 -29.21
N SER A 330 1.19 2.25 -29.99
CA SER A 330 0.22 2.08 -31.10
C SER A 330 -1.21 1.93 -30.58
N THR A 331 -1.39 1.26 -29.43
CA THR A 331 -2.69 1.18 -28.74
C THR A 331 -3.15 2.59 -28.33
N ALA A 332 -2.26 3.39 -27.73
CA ALA A 332 -2.58 4.76 -27.35
C ALA A 332 -3.01 5.61 -28.56
N VAL A 333 -2.29 5.53 -29.69
CA VAL A 333 -2.64 6.23 -30.94
C VAL A 333 -3.98 5.75 -31.50
N GLN A 334 -4.20 4.43 -31.54
CA GLN A 334 -5.45 3.84 -32.06
C GLN A 334 -6.70 4.34 -31.33
N TYR A 335 -6.57 4.53 -30.00
CA TYR A 335 -7.68 5.00 -29.16
C TYR A 335 -7.64 6.51 -28.89
N SER A 336 -6.77 7.26 -29.59
CA SER A 336 -6.62 8.72 -29.45
C SER A 336 -6.42 9.14 -27.98
N LEU A 337 -5.62 8.39 -27.25
CA LEU A 337 -5.24 8.74 -25.88
C LEU A 337 -4.18 9.85 -25.89
N PRO A 338 -4.24 10.82 -24.95
CA PRO A 338 -3.32 11.95 -24.87
C PRO A 338 -1.88 11.52 -24.54
#